data_bf24ed3af28ca3ba4d265c0ee805574e
#
_entry.id   bf24ed3af28ca3ba4d265c0ee805574e
#
_cell.length_a   1.000
_cell.length_b   1.000
_cell.length_c   1.000
_cell.angle_alpha   90.00
_cell.angle_beta   90.00
_cell.angle_gamma   90.00
#
_symmetry.space_group_name_H-M   'P 1'
#
loop_
_entity.id
_entity.type
_entity.pdbx_description
1 polymer ?
#
loop_
_entity_poly.entity_id
_entity_poly.type
_entity_poly.pdbx_seq_one_letter_code
_entity_poly.pdbx_strand_id
1 'polypeptide(L)'
;IHGGVAHGIGNALYEEVIHDESGQILNGSYMDYYLAGAMEVPRMDVAHIETPTPLNPLGCKGAGEGGTIPAPTAVSLAIEDALSDLKVHVNRIPVSPEALANLIAEQKQKT
;
A
#
# COMPACT_ATOMS: atom_id res chain seq x y z
N ILE A 1 3.62 -4.82 13.80
CA ILE A 1 2.74 -3.80 13.17
C ILE A 1 3.57 -2.89 12.27
N HIS A 2 4.64 -2.26 12.76
CA HIS A 2 5.49 -1.39 11.93
C HIS A 2 5.96 -2.05 10.64
N GLY A 3 6.50 -3.28 10.72
CA GLY A 3 6.94 -4.03 9.55
C GLY A 3 5.79 -4.38 8.59
N GLY A 4 4.62 -4.72 9.13
CA GLY A 4 3.43 -4.99 8.32
C GLY A 4 2.96 -3.74 7.56
N VAL A 5 2.93 -2.59 8.22
CA VAL A 5 2.57 -1.31 7.58
C VAL A 5 3.61 -0.90 6.54
N ALA A 6 4.90 -1.06 6.83
CA ALA A 6 5.97 -0.81 5.87
C ALA A 6 5.83 -1.66 4.60
N HIS A 7 5.53 -2.95 4.75
CA HIS A 7 5.20 -3.85 3.64
C HIS A 7 3.97 -3.37 2.87
N GLY A 8 2.91 -2.98 3.56
CA GLY A 8 1.69 -2.45 2.92
C GLY A 8 1.91 -1.14 2.17
N ILE A 9 2.80 -0.26 2.64
CA ILE A 9 3.24 0.95 1.91
C ILE A 9 3.97 0.55 0.63
N GLY A 10 4.88 -0.44 0.70
CA GLY A 10 5.54 -0.99 -0.47
C GLY A 10 4.54 -1.45 -1.53
N ASN A 11 3.57 -2.27 -1.12
CA ASN A 11 2.51 -2.76 -2.01
C ASN A 11 1.62 -1.64 -2.59
N ALA A 12 1.36 -0.59 -1.80
CA ALA A 12 0.49 0.49 -2.24
C ALA A 12 1.15 1.41 -3.27
N LEU A 13 2.47 1.64 -3.17
CA LEU A 13 3.14 2.73 -3.86
C LEU A 13 4.27 2.31 -4.80
N TYR A 14 4.92 1.15 -4.55
CA TYR A 14 6.21 0.88 -5.16
C TYR A 14 6.35 -0.51 -5.79
N GLU A 15 5.88 -1.55 -5.11
CA GLU A 15 6.18 -2.93 -5.46
C GLU A 15 5.28 -3.42 -6.59
N GLU A 16 5.85 -3.69 -7.75
CA GLU A 16 5.15 -4.24 -8.91
C GLU A 16 6.05 -5.23 -9.64
N VAL A 17 5.52 -6.40 -9.96
CA VAL A 17 6.19 -7.34 -10.87
C VAL A 17 5.77 -7.02 -12.30
N ILE A 18 6.73 -6.65 -13.13
CA ILE A 18 6.51 -6.25 -14.52
C ILE A 18 6.83 -7.42 -15.44
N HIS A 19 5.94 -7.71 -16.36
CA HIS A 19 6.10 -8.77 -17.38
C HIS A 19 6.12 -8.16 -18.78
N ASP A 20 6.86 -8.81 -19.69
CA ASP A 20 6.75 -8.55 -21.11
C ASP A 20 5.53 -9.25 -21.74
N GLU A 21 5.33 -9.08 -23.05
CA GLU A 21 4.23 -9.69 -23.79
C GLU A 21 4.27 -11.23 -23.79
N SER A 22 5.43 -11.83 -23.54
CA SER A 22 5.60 -13.29 -23.43
C SER A 22 5.36 -13.84 -22.02
N GLY A 23 5.14 -12.96 -21.04
CA GLY A 23 5.00 -13.31 -19.63
C GLY A 23 6.32 -13.44 -18.88
N GLN A 24 7.45 -13.05 -19.48
CA GLN A 24 8.74 -13.03 -18.81
C GLN A 24 8.83 -11.86 -17.83
N ILE A 25 9.28 -12.13 -16.61
CA ILE A 25 9.52 -11.09 -15.60
C ILE A 25 10.69 -10.21 -16.02
N LEU A 26 10.48 -8.89 -16.06
CA LEU A 26 11.48 -7.89 -16.44
C LEU A 26 12.27 -7.34 -15.27
N ASN A 27 11.68 -7.31 -14.07
CA ASN A 27 12.27 -6.72 -12.87
C ASN A 27 12.47 -7.74 -11.73
N GLY A 28 13.00 -8.91 -12.06
CA GLY A 28 13.16 -10.03 -11.13
C GLY A 28 14.39 -9.96 -10.22
N SER A 29 15.09 -8.85 -10.14
CA SER A 29 16.25 -8.65 -9.26
C SER A 29 16.06 -7.48 -8.31
N TYR A 30 16.82 -7.46 -7.19
CA TYR A 30 16.79 -6.31 -6.26
C TYR A 30 17.36 -5.00 -6.85
N MET A 31 17.92 -5.03 -8.03
CA MET A 31 18.30 -3.80 -8.75
C MET A 31 17.11 -3.16 -9.45
N ASP A 32 16.12 -3.95 -9.81
CA ASP A 32 14.99 -3.53 -10.66
C ASP A 32 13.67 -3.55 -9.90
N TYR A 33 13.53 -4.44 -8.91
CA TYR A 33 12.36 -4.54 -8.04
C TYR A 33 12.51 -3.58 -6.85
N TYR A 34 11.67 -2.56 -6.79
CA TYR A 34 11.77 -1.53 -5.77
C TYR A 34 11.13 -1.98 -4.45
N LEU A 35 11.97 -2.16 -3.44
CA LEU A 35 11.52 -2.35 -2.05
C LEU A 35 11.55 -1.01 -1.31
N ALA A 36 10.47 -0.69 -0.60
CA ALA A 36 10.43 0.49 0.24
C ALA A 36 11.51 0.41 1.34
N GLY A 37 12.38 1.40 1.38
CA GLY A 37 13.44 1.53 2.38
C GLY A 37 13.01 2.39 3.58
N ALA A 38 13.95 2.68 4.46
CA ALA A 38 13.68 3.47 5.66
C ALA A 38 13.28 4.92 5.37
N MET A 39 13.58 5.43 4.18
CA MET A 39 13.23 6.81 3.79
C MET A 39 11.79 6.94 3.33
N GLU A 40 11.21 5.86 2.81
CA GLU A 40 9.82 5.80 2.31
C GLU A 40 8.81 5.48 3.41
N VAL A 41 9.28 4.92 4.52
CA VAL A 41 8.40 4.52 5.64
C VAL A 41 8.34 5.64 6.67
N PRO A 42 7.17 6.24 6.91
CA PRO A 42 7.03 7.31 7.89
C PRO A 42 7.17 6.80 9.32
N ARG A 43 7.44 7.71 10.25
CA ARG A 43 7.29 7.41 11.67
C ARG A 43 5.83 7.10 11.98
N MET A 44 5.60 6.04 12.73
CA MET A 44 4.26 5.57 13.09
C MET A 44 4.11 5.51 14.60
N ASP A 45 2.99 6.00 15.10
CA ASP A 45 2.56 5.77 16.47
C ASP A 45 1.58 4.59 16.50
N VAL A 46 1.81 3.65 17.41
CA VAL A 46 1.02 2.42 17.50
C VAL A 46 0.30 2.38 18.84
N ALA A 47 -1.00 2.12 18.78
CA ALA A 47 -1.82 1.86 19.96
C ALA A 47 -2.56 0.53 19.80
N HIS A 48 -3.06 -0.03 20.91
CA HIS A 48 -3.74 -1.31 20.93
C HIS A 48 -5.11 -1.17 21.58
N ILE A 49 -6.10 -1.81 20.96
CA ILE A 49 -7.42 -2.04 21.54
C ILE A 49 -7.53 -3.54 21.79
N GLU A 50 -7.71 -3.91 23.06
CA GLU A 50 -7.81 -5.31 23.46
C GLU A 50 -9.26 -5.81 23.31
N THR A 51 -9.43 -6.86 22.54
CA THR A 51 -10.72 -7.57 22.36
C THR A 51 -10.49 -9.07 22.52
N PRO A 52 -10.33 -9.56 23.76
CA PRO A 52 -10.01 -10.97 24.00
C PRO A 52 -11.11 -11.91 23.47
N THR A 53 -10.70 -13.08 22.98
CA THR A 53 -11.65 -14.12 22.55
C THR A 53 -12.07 -14.99 23.73
N PRO A 54 -13.33 -15.43 23.82
CA PRO A 54 -13.77 -16.42 24.81
C PRO A 54 -13.41 -17.85 24.44
N LEU A 55 -12.83 -18.11 23.25
CA LEU A 55 -12.57 -19.46 22.75
C LEU A 55 -11.34 -20.14 23.35
N ASN A 56 -10.49 -19.39 24.07
CA ASN A 56 -9.35 -19.93 24.78
C ASN A 56 -9.09 -19.19 26.10
N PRO A 57 -8.44 -19.85 27.08
CA PRO A 57 -8.24 -19.27 28.43
C PRO A 57 -7.38 -17.98 28.44
N LEU A 58 -6.53 -17.78 27.46
CA LEU A 58 -5.65 -16.61 27.35
C LEU A 58 -6.30 -15.44 26.61
N GLY A 59 -7.44 -15.65 25.96
CA GLY A 59 -8.08 -14.65 25.14
C GLY A 59 -7.29 -14.28 23.87
N CYS A 60 -6.30 -15.08 23.49
CA CYS A 60 -5.40 -14.79 22.38
C CYS A 60 -6.08 -14.92 21.00
N LYS A 61 -5.67 -14.05 20.09
CA LYS A 61 -6.05 -14.09 18.66
C LYS A 61 -4.80 -13.94 17.79
N GLY A 62 -4.87 -14.44 16.55
CA GLY A 62 -3.83 -14.21 15.56
C GLY A 62 -3.79 -12.74 15.12
N ALA A 63 -2.59 -12.20 14.96
CA ALA A 63 -2.36 -10.81 14.53
C ALA A 63 -1.17 -10.67 13.56
N GLY A 64 -0.74 -11.76 12.91
CA GLY A 64 0.45 -11.79 12.05
C GLY A 64 0.40 -10.78 10.90
N GLU A 65 -0.75 -10.59 10.27
CA GLU A 65 -0.94 -9.70 9.13
C GLU A 65 -1.69 -8.41 9.46
N GLY A 66 -1.94 -8.15 10.76
CA GLY A 66 -2.73 -7.00 11.21
C GLY A 66 -2.20 -5.63 10.77
N GLY A 67 -0.90 -5.50 10.49
CA GLY A 67 -0.31 -4.29 9.91
C GLY A 67 -0.38 -4.24 8.37
N THR A 68 -0.25 -5.38 7.72
CA THR A 68 -0.13 -5.46 6.25
C THR A 68 -1.46 -5.36 5.52
N ILE A 69 -2.48 -6.06 6.02
CA ILE A 69 -3.79 -6.13 5.35
C ILE A 69 -4.46 -4.75 5.16
N PRO A 70 -4.56 -3.89 6.18
CA PRO A 70 -5.25 -2.60 6.02
C PRO A 70 -4.41 -1.52 5.34
N ALA A 71 -3.08 -1.62 5.35
CA ALA A 71 -2.21 -0.53 4.95
C ALA A 71 -2.34 -0.14 3.47
N PRO A 72 -2.40 -1.04 2.48
CA PRO A 72 -2.55 -0.64 1.08
C PRO A 72 -3.84 0.13 0.83
N THR A 73 -4.95 -0.31 1.40
CA THR A 73 -6.24 0.38 1.28
C THR A 73 -6.20 1.74 1.98
N ALA A 74 -5.63 1.82 3.18
CA ALA A 74 -5.52 3.08 3.92
C ALA A 74 -4.70 4.12 3.15
N VAL A 75 -3.59 3.71 2.53
CA VAL A 75 -2.75 4.60 1.70
C VAL A 75 -3.51 5.06 0.44
N SER A 76 -4.19 4.14 -0.25
CA SER A 76 -4.97 4.46 -1.44
C SER A 76 -6.09 5.46 -1.15
N LEU A 77 -6.83 5.25 -0.06
CA LEU A 77 -7.88 6.17 0.37
C LEU A 77 -7.33 7.54 0.81
N ALA A 78 -6.16 7.57 1.45
CA ALA A 78 -5.51 8.83 1.81
C ALA A 78 -5.09 9.64 0.57
N ILE A 79 -4.66 8.96 -0.51
CA ILE A 79 -4.36 9.61 -1.80
C ILE A 79 -5.64 10.18 -2.42
N GLU A 80 -6.73 9.42 -2.43
CA GLU A 80 -8.02 9.91 -2.93
C GLU A 80 -8.51 11.13 -2.14
N ASP A 81 -8.42 11.09 -0.82
CA ASP A 81 -8.81 12.20 0.05
C ASP A 81 -7.96 13.45 -0.22
N ALA A 82 -6.64 13.28 -0.32
CA ALA A 82 -5.72 14.37 -0.63
C ALA A 82 -5.97 15.01 -2.02
N LEU A 83 -6.54 14.27 -2.96
CA LEU A 83 -6.83 14.69 -4.32
C LEU A 83 -8.32 14.80 -4.61
N SER A 84 -9.15 14.93 -3.57
CA SER A 84 -10.61 15.00 -3.66
C SER A 84 -11.10 16.12 -4.58
N ASP A 85 -10.44 17.28 -4.57
CA ASP A 85 -10.76 18.41 -5.45
C ASP A 85 -10.58 18.06 -6.94
N LEU A 86 -9.71 17.11 -7.26
CA LEU A 86 -9.47 16.65 -8.62
C LEU A 86 -10.32 15.42 -8.98
N LYS A 87 -11.12 14.90 -8.04
CA LYS A 87 -11.94 13.69 -8.22
C LYS A 87 -11.15 12.48 -8.73
N VAL A 88 -9.93 12.34 -8.25
CA VAL A 88 -9.09 11.17 -8.55
C VAL A 88 -9.60 9.97 -7.79
N HIS A 89 -9.74 8.83 -8.45
CA HIS A 89 -10.09 7.54 -7.86
C HIS A 89 -8.98 6.53 -8.09
N VAL A 90 -8.56 5.87 -7.02
CA VAL A 90 -7.52 4.83 -7.03
C VAL A 90 -8.19 3.46 -7.07
N ASN A 91 -8.21 2.84 -8.21
CA ASN A 91 -8.82 1.52 -8.44
C ASN A 91 -7.79 0.40 -8.65
N ARG A 92 -6.51 0.71 -8.58
CA ARG A 92 -5.39 -0.22 -8.77
C ARG A 92 -4.22 0.19 -7.88
N ILE A 93 -3.49 -0.78 -7.37
CA ILE A 93 -2.19 -0.64 -6.72
C ILE A 93 -1.13 -1.45 -7.49
N PRO A 94 0.15 -1.05 -7.44
CA PRO A 94 0.66 0.14 -6.77
C PRO A 94 0.23 1.44 -7.47
N VAL A 95 0.02 2.50 -6.67
CA VAL A 95 -0.15 3.86 -7.18
C VAL A 95 1.23 4.50 -7.26
N SER A 96 2.03 4.06 -8.23
CA SER A 96 3.36 4.62 -8.44
C SER A 96 3.29 6.13 -8.74
N PRO A 97 4.37 6.89 -8.53
CA PRO A 97 4.41 8.30 -8.90
C PRO A 97 3.98 8.57 -10.35
N GLU A 98 4.37 7.70 -11.27
CA GLU A 98 3.96 7.76 -12.68
C GLU A 98 2.46 7.51 -12.84
N ALA A 99 1.93 6.43 -12.22
CA ALA A 99 0.51 6.12 -12.27
C ALA A 99 -0.33 7.27 -11.70
N LEU A 100 0.10 7.87 -10.59
CA LEU A 100 -0.57 9.00 -9.97
C LEU A 100 -0.55 10.23 -10.87
N ALA A 101 0.59 10.54 -11.48
CA ALA A 101 0.72 11.66 -12.42
C ALA A 101 -0.24 11.49 -13.62
N ASN A 102 -0.36 10.28 -14.15
CA ASN A 102 -1.28 9.97 -15.24
C ASN A 102 -2.74 10.14 -14.82
N LEU A 103 -3.14 9.62 -13.65
CA LEU A 103 -4.48 9.79 -13.10
C LEU A 103 -4.86 11.28 -12.96
N ILE A 104 -3.95 12.09 -12.43
CA ILE A 104 -4.15 13.54 -12.29
C ILE A 104 -4.29 14.21 -13.66
N ALA A 105 -3.45 13.86 -14.63
CA ALA A 105 -3.51 14.41 -15.98
C ALA A 105 -4.82 14.07 -16.69
N GLU A 106 -5.29 12.85 -16.59
CA GLU A 106 -6.57 12.41 -17.14
C GLU A 106 -7.78 13.17 -16.55
N GLN A 107 -7.77 13.45 -15.26
CA GLN A 107 -8.86 14.20 -14.64
C GLN A 107 -8.87 15.68 -15.06
N LYS A 108 -7.69 16.29 -15.20
CA LYS A 108 -7.57 17.66 -15.69
C LYS A 108 -8.04 17.85 -17.14
N GLN A 109 -8.00 16.79 -17.95
CA GLN A 109 -8.51 16.84 -19.33
C GLN A 109 -10.04 16.70 -19.41
N LYS A 110 -10.70 16.20 -18.37
CA LYS A 110 -12.14 16.00 -18.30
C LYS A 110 -12.90 17.18 -17.68
N THR A 111 -12.15 18.14 -17.12
CA THR A 111 -12.67 19.36 -16.49
C THR A 111 -12.50 20.55 -17.39
#